data_88ecc33df549f611cb5f0ad2a6df53f8
#
_entry.id   88ecc33df549f611cb5f0ad2a6df53f8
#
_cell.length_a   1.000
_cell.length_b   1.000
_cell.length_c   1.000
_cell.angle_alpha   90.00
_cell.angle_beta   90.00
_cell.angle_gamma   90.00
#
_symmetry.space_group_name_H-M   'P 1'
#
loop_
_entity.id
_entity.type
_entity.pdbx_description
1 polymer ?
#
loop_
_entity_poly.entity_id
_entity_poly.type
_entity_poly.pdbx_seq_one_letter_code
_entity_poly.pdbx_strand_id
1 'polypeptide(L)'
;MLKNLALGTLLAAALAAQCAVADTEIGVVNPDRILRESAAAQAAQVKLEKEFASRQKSLSISARALKADVEKYQKRMAKLNKTQRMAEEVKLADRERSLRRQERELREDLNRRRNEELQAILMRSNDIIRDIARKNKYDLIVQEAVYVGPNVDITDQVIKALGK
;
A
#
# COMPACT_ATOMS: atom_id res chain seq x y z
N MET A 1 17.43 14.75 -76.23
CA MET A 1 18.16 14.22 -75.03
C MET A 1 17.73 14.82 -73.71
N LEU A 2 16.82 15.80 -73.66
CA LEU A 2 16.37 16.42 -72.35
C LEU A 2 15.15 15.78 -71.69
N LYS A 3 14.45 14.88 -72.36
CA LYS A 3 13.23 14.26 -71.77
C LYS A 3 13.48 13.11 -70.79
N ASN A 4 14.65 12.52 -70.80
CA ASN A 4 14.98 11.39 -69.92
C ASN A 4 15.63 11.81 -68.58
N LEU A 5 16.03 13.10 -68.45
CA LEU A 5 16.60 13.59 -67.18
C LEU A 5 15.53 13.94 -66.15
N ALA A 6 14.34 14.30 -66.61
CA ALA A 6 13.22 14.68 -65.69
C ALA A 6 12.55 13.47 -65.03
N LEU A 7 12.64 12.27 -65.63
CA LEU A 7 11.99 11.07 -65.06
C LEU A 7 12.85 10.42 -63.95
N GLY A 8 14.17 10.60 -63.99
CA GLY A 8 15.08 10.09 -62.95
C GLY A 8 15.03 10.84 -61.63
N THR A 9 14.71 12.13 -61.66
CA THR A 9 14.63 12.94 -60.43
C THR A 9 13.33 12.74 -59.67
N LEU A 10 12.22 12.32 -60.32
CA LEU A 10 10.97 12.03 -59.63
C LEU A 10 11.00 10.67 -58.90
N LEU A 11 11.79 9.71 -59.40
CA LEU A 11 11.90 8.38 -58.76
C LEU A 11 12.81 8.41 -57.53
N ALA A 12 13.79 9.30 -57.49
CA ALA A 12 14.68 9.48 -56.32
C ALA A 12 13.97 10.17 -55.13
N ALA A 13 12.97 11.00 -55.38
CA ALA A 13 12.18 11.66 -54.33
C ALA A 13 11.18 10.73 -53.66
N ALA A 14 10.75 9.65 -54.32
CA ALA A 14 9.79 8.69 -53.77
C ALA A 14 10.45 7.65 -52.81
N LEU A 15 11.78 7.44 -52.87
CA LEU A 15 12.50 6.55 -51.97
C LEU A 15 12.90 7.18 -50.64
N ALA A 16 12.69 8.49 -50.47
CA ALA A 16 12.98 9.23 -49.23
C ALA A 16 11.77 9.27 -48.26
N ALA A 17 10.71 8.49 -48.53
CA ALA A 17 9.69 8.17 -47.52
C ALA A 17 10.32 7.16 -46.53
N GLN A 18 11.32 7.64 -45.78
CA GLN A 18 11.87 6.92 -44.63
C GLN A 18 10.71 6.63 -43.69
N CYS A 19 10.50 5.36 -43.37
CA CYS A 19 9.68 4.92 -42.28
C CYS A 19 10.09 5.73 -41.06
N ALA A 20 9.30 6.72 -40.68
CA ALA A 20 9.36 7.29 -39.36
C ALA A 20 8.98 6.14 -38.42
N VAL A 21 9.97 5.38 -37.96
CA VAL A 21 9.80 4.47 -36.84
C VAL A 21 9.45 5.42 -35.70
N ALA A 22 8.18 5.48 -35.36
CA ALA A 22 7.76 6.19 -34.17
C ALA A 22 8.46 5.51 -32.98
N ASP A 23 9.44 6.18 -32.39
CA ASP A 23 10.07 5.72 -31.16
C ASP A 23 8.94 5.61 -30.12
N THR A 24 8.64 4.37 -29.72
CA THR A 24 7.60 4.11 -28.71
C THR A 24 8.20 4.42 -27.34
N GLU A 25 7.69 5.46 -26.70
CA GLU A 25 8.09 5.85 -25.35
C GLU A 25 7.41 4.98 -24.31
N ILE A 26 8.21 4.15 -23.63
CA ILE A 26 7.71 3.24 -22.58
C ILE A 26 8.21 3.69 -21.22
N GLY A 27 7.29 3.80 -20.25
CA GLY A 27 7.61 4.01 -18.85
C GLY A 27 7.37 2.76 -18.01
N VAL A 28 8.11 2.60 -16.93
CA VAL A 28 7.91 1.53 -15.94
C VAL A 28 7.71 2.16 -14.57
N VAL A 29 6.76 1.65 -13.81
CA VAL A 29 6.53 2.02 -12.41
C VAL A 29 6.56 0.81 -11.51
N ASN A 30 7.07 0.99 -10.29
CA ASN A 30 7.07 -0.01 -9.25
C ASN A 30 6.10 0.39 -8.13
N PRO A 31 4.90 -0.22 -8.07
CA PRO A 31 3.89 0.10 -7.05
C PRO A 31 4.38 -0.15 -5.62
N ASP A 32 5.17 -1.19 -5.41
CA ASP A 32 5.70 -1.52 -4.09
C ASP A 32 6.65 -0.45 -3.56
N ARG A 33 7.49 0.13 -4.43
CA ARG A 33 8.33 1.27 -4.06
C ARG A 33 7.47 2.48 -3.72
N ILE A 34 6.44 2.76 -4.50
CA ILE A 34 5.49 3.86 -4.22
C ILE A 34 4.87 3.71 -2.83
N LEU A 35 4.39 2.50 -2.50
CA LEU A 35 3.75 2.21 -1.20
C LEU A 35 4.73 2.20 -0.02
N ARG A 36 6.03 1.98 -0.24
CA ARG A 36 7.03 2.00 0.83
C ARG A 36 7.67 3.37 1.03
N GLU A 37 7.92 4.09 -0.05
CA GLU A 37 8.84 5.24 -0.05
C GLU A 37 8.13 6.59 -0.13
N SER A 38 6.83 6.61 -0.54
CA SER A 38 6.12 7.88 -0.69
C SER A 38 5.79 8.55 0.65
N ALA A 39 5.83 9.87 0.67
CA ALA A 39 5.39 10.65 1.82
C ALA A 39 3.92 10.37 2.19
N ALA A 40 3.08 10.06 1.19
CA ALA A 40 1.69 9.66 1.40
C ALA A 40 1.58 8.34 2.19
N ALA A 41 2.44 7.35 1.91
CA ALA A 41 2.47 6.09 2.65
C ALA A 41 2.93 6.29 4.10
N GLN A 42 3.94 7.11 4.32
CA GLN A 42 4.41 7.46 5.67
C GLN A 42 3.32 8.22 6.47
N ALA A 43 2.64 9.16 5.83
CA ALA A 43 1.54 9.90 6.45
C ALA A 43 0.36 8.98 6.81
N ALA A 44 0.03 8.02 5.95
CA ALA A 44 -1.01 7.01 6.22
C ALA A 44 -0.64 6.13 7.42
N GLN A 45 0.62 5.71 7.54
CA GLN A 45 1.09 4.94 8.70
C GLN A 45 0.94 5.74 10.00
N VAL A 46 1.41 6.99 10.03
CA VAL A 46 1.29 7.87 11.21
C VAL A 46 -0.18 8.12 11.57
N LYS A 47 -1.05 8.26 10.57
CA LYS A 47 -2.49 8.42 10.76
C LYS A 47 -3.08 7.18 11.45
N LEU A 48 -2.77 5.98 10.96
CA LEU A 48 -3.24 4.71 11.54
C LEU A 48 -2.72 4.52 12.96
N GLU A 49 -1.45 4.80 13.21
CA GLU A 49 -0.88 4.72 14.57
C GLU A 49 -1.64 5.62 15.55
N LYS A 50 -1.94 6.86 15.17
CA LYS A 50 -2.72 7.80 16.00
C LYS A 50 -4.16 7.33 16.19
N GLU A 51 -4.81 6.85 15.13
CA GLU A 51 -6.21 6.37 15.16
C GLU A 51 -6.37 5.19 16.12
N PHE A 52 -5.40 4.28 16.13
CA PHE A 52 -5.49 3.04 16.92
C PHE A 52 -4.76 3.07 18.27
N ALA A 53 -3.95 4.09 18.55
CA ALA A 53 -3.14 4.18 19.78
C ALA A 53 -3.97 4.03 21.06
N SER A 54 -5.12 4.69 21.15
CA SER A 54 -5.99 4.64 22.34
C SER A 54 -6.54 3.22 22.55
N ARG A 55 -7.02 2.57 21.49
CA ARG A 55 -7.55 1.20 21.55
C ARG A 55 -6.48 0.17 21.93
N GLN A 56 -5.27 0.31 21.35
CA GLN A 56 -4.12 -0.54 21.70
C GLN A 56 -3.72 -0.38 23.17
N LYS A 57 -3.69 0.86 23.67
CA LYS A 57 -3.39 1.15 25.07
C LYS A 57 -4.44 0.55 25.99
N SER A 58 -5.73 0.72 25.70
CA SER A 58 -6.83 0.15 26.47
C SER A 58 -6.76 -1.37 26.53
N LEU A 59 -6.50 -2.02 25.38
CA LEU A 59 -6.33 -3.46 25.28
C LEU A 59 -5.15 -3.97 26.13
N SER A 60 -4.02 -3.28 26.08
CA SER A 60 -2.84 -3.61 26.90
C SER A 60 -3.12 -3.49 28.40
N ILE A 61 -3.87 -2.46 28.82
CA ILE A 61 -4.30 -2.30 30.22
C ILE A 61 -5.21 -3.46 30.64
N SER A 62 -6.20 -3.81 29.80
CA SER A 62 -7.12 -4.91 30.07
C SER A 62 -6.41 -6.26 30.17
N ALA A 63 -5.43 -6.51 29.30
CA ALA A 63 -4.62 -7.72 29.34
C ALA A 63 -3.79 -7.84 30.63
N ARG A 64 -3.15 -6.73 31.04
CA ARG A 64 -2.42 -6.69 32.33
C ARG A 64 -3.33 -6.88 33.54
N ALA A 65 -4.51 -6.26 33.51
CA ALA A 65 -5.48 -6.41 34.58
C ALA A 65 -5.97 -7.88 34.71
N LEU A 66 -6.29 -8.51 33.57
CA LEU A 66 -6.67 -9.92 33.56
C LEU A 66 -5.57 -10.83 34.12
N LYS A 67 -4.31 -10.61 33.70
CA LYS A 67 -3.17 -11.36 34.24
C LYS A 67 -3.05 -11.21 35.76
N ALA A 68 -3.17 -9.99 36.28
CA ALA A 68 -3.12 -9.73 37.72
C ALA A 68 -4.30 -10.42 38.46
N ASP A 69 -5.50 -10.43 37.88
CA ASP A 69 -6.65 -11.11 38.47
C ASP A 69 -6.49 -12.63 38.52
N VAL A 70 -5.91 -13.23 37.44
CA VAL A 70 -5.57 -14.66 37.42
C VAL A 70 -4.54 -14.99 38.51
N GLU A 71 -3.48 -14.20 38.65
CA GLU A 71 -2.45 -14.39 39.69
C GLU A 71 -3.05 -14.28 41.12
N LYS A 72 -3.95 -13.31 41.36
CA LYS A 72 -4.68 -13.17 42.61
C LYS A 72 -5.57 -14.39 42.90
N TYR A 73 -6.28 -14.86 41.89
CA TYR A 73 -7.11 -16.05 42.02
C TYR A 73 -6.28 -17.26 42.40
N GLN A 74 -5.15 -17.51 41.69
CA GLN A 74 -4.26 -18.64 42.00
C GLN A 74 -3.75 -18.63 43.46
N LYS A 75 -3.41 -17.46 43.97
CA LYS A 75 -2.92 -17.33 45.36
C LYS A 75 -4.00 -17.61 46.43
N ARG A 76 -5.29 -17.40 46.12
CA ARG A 76 -6.39 -17.53 47.08
C ARG A 76 -7.31 -18.74 46.86
N MET A 77 -7.16 -19.42 45.70
CA MET A 77 -8.10 -20.50 45.32
C MET A 77 -8.19 -21.63 46.34
N ALA A 78 -7.11 -21.95 47.07
CA ALA A 78 -7.10 -22.97 48.11
C ALA A 78 -7.98 -22.60 49.32
N LYS A 79 -8.25 -21.33 49.55
CA LYS A 79 -9.08 -20.81 50.66
C LYS A 79 -10.55 -20.61 50.28
N LEU A 80 -10.89 -20.72 48.98
CA LEU A 80 -12.25 -20.56 48.50
C LEU A 80 -13.05 -21.85 48.56
N ASN A 81 -14.34 -21.76 48.86
CA ASN A 81 -15.26 -22.90 48.72
C ASN A 81 -15.55 -23.18 47.23
N LYS A 82 -16.22 -24.33 46.95
CA LYS A 82 -16.50 -24.77 45.58
C LYS A 82 -17.30 -23.73 44.77
N THR A 83 -18.34 -23.16 45.37
CA THR A 83 -19.20 -22.17 44.70
C THR A 83 -18.43 -20.88 44.35
N GLN A 84 -17.62 -20.41 45.31
CA GLN A 84 -16.78 -19.21 45.10
C GLN A 84 -15.73 -19.43 44.00
N ARG A 85 -15.08 -20.63 43.95
CA ARG A 85 -14.13 -20.96 42.87
C ARG A 85 -14.80 -20.94 41.51
N MET A 86 -15.95 -21.64 41.39
CA MET A 86 -16.69 -21.65 40.12
C MET A 86 -17.10 -20.25 39.67
N ALA A 87 -17.57 -19.40 40.57
CA ALA A 87 -17.95 -18.01 40.22
C ALA A 87 -16.76 -17.20 39.74
N GLU A 88 -15.59 -17.31 40.39
CA GLU A 88 -14.38 -16.60 39.96
C GLU A 88 -13.84 -17.14 38.64
N GLU A 89 -13.85 -18.46 38.41
CA GLU A 89 -13.42 -19.09 37.16
C GLU A 89 -14.29 -18.63 35.97
N VAL A 90 -15.61 -18.61 36.14
CA VAL A 90 -16.55 -18.11 35.14
C VAL A 90 -16.24 -16.64 34.81
N LYS A 91 -16.02 -15.80 35.84
CA LYS A 91 -15.70 -14.38 35.66
C LYS A 91 -14.38 -14.17 34.90
N LEU A 92 -13.33 -14.93 35.22
CA LEU A 92 -12.06 -14.87 34.55
C LEU A 92 -12.18 -15.34 33.10
N ALA A 93 -12.91 -16.44 32.84
CA ALA A 93 -13.18 -16.96 31.51
C ALA A 93 -13.97 -15.95 30.66
N ASP A 94 -14.93 -15.24 31.22
CA ASP A 94 -15.70 -14.21 30.53
C ASP A 94 -14.80 -13.01 30.15
N ARG A 95 -13.92 -12.57 31.04
CA ARG A 95 -12.96 -11.51 30.78
C ARG A 95 -11.97 -11.91 29.69
N GLU A 96 -11.47 -13.15 29.73
CA GLU A 96 -10.59 -13.68 28.70
C GLU A 96 -11.27 -13.72 27.33
N ARG A 97 -12.51 -14.21 27.25
CA ARG A 97 -13.30 -14.22 26.01
C ARG A 97 -13.52 -12.80 25.48
N SER A 98 -13.83 -11.85 26.35
CA SER A 98 -13.99 -10.44 25.99
C SER A 98 -12.70 -9.84 25.44
N LEU A 99 -11.56 -10.08 26.09
CA LEU A 99 -10.25 -9.61 25.66
C LEU A 99 -9.90 -10.16 24.27
N ARG A 100 -10.02 -11.46 24.07
CA ARG A 100 -9.77 -12.11 22.77
C ARG A 100 -10.67 -11.56 21.65
N ARG A 101 -11.93 -11.22 21.97
CA ARG A 101 -12.83 -10.58 21.00
C ARG A 101 -12.33 -9.19 20.63
N GLN A 102 -11.98 -8.36 21.60
CA GLN A 102 -11.45 -7.01 21.39
C GLN A 102 -10.13 -7.02 20.57
N GLU A 103 -9.26 -8.02 20.82
CA GLU A 103 -8.04 -8.22 20.04
C GLU A 103 -8.32 -8.52 18.56
N ARG A 104 -9.29 -9.40 18.30
CA ARG A 104 -9.69 -9.70 16.92
C ARG A 104 -10.29 -8.49 16.23
N GLU A 105 -11.25 -7.82 16.86
CA GLU A 105 -11.89 -6.61 16.33
C GLU A 105 -10.86 -5.52 16.03
N LEU A 106 -9.91 -5.29 16.92
CA LEU A 106 -8.84 -4.33 16.71
C LEU A 106 -7.97 -4.69 15.49
N ARG A 107 -7.60 -5.97 15.34
CA ARG A 107 -6.79 -6.46 14.23
C ARG A 107 -7.53 -6.35 12.90
N GLU A 108 -8.79 -6.74 12.89
CA GLU A 108 -9.65 -6.68 11.69
C GLU A 108 -9.85 -5.22 11.24
N ASP A 109 -10.15 -4.33 12.18
CA ASP A 109 -10.31 -2.90 11.90
C ASP A 109 -9.01 -2.29 11.38
N LEU A 110 -7.87 -2.59 12.02
CA LEU A 110 -6.56 -2.09 11.58
C LEU A 110 -6.22 -2.57 10.16
N ASN A 111 -6.45 -3.86 9.86
CA ASN A 111 -6.22 -4.41 8.53
C ASN A 111 -7.13 -3.77 7.49
N ARG A 112 -8.42 -3.59 7.79
CA ARG A 112 -9.37 -2.91 6.90
C ARG A 112 -8.91 -1.48 6.62
N ARG A 113 -8.61 -0.70 7.66
CA ARG A 113 -8.18 0.69 7.53
C ARG A 113 -6.86 0.82 6.77
N ARG A 114 -5.92 -0.11 7.02
CA ARG A 114 -4.66 -0.17 6.27
C ARG A 114 -4.92 -0.40 4.78
N ASN A 115 -5.78 -1.35 4.42
CA ASN A 115 -6.10 -1.63 3.03
C ASN A 115 -6.78 -0.43 2.36
N GLU A 116 -7.68 0.28 3.06
CA GLU A 116 -8.31 1.50 2.55
C GLU A 116 -7.28 2.60 2.26
N GLU A 117 -6.32 2.84 3.15
CA GLU A 117 -5.26 3.84 2.94
C GLU A 117 -4.33 3.42 1.77
N LEU A 118 -3.96 2.14 1.67
CA LEU A 118 -3.14 1.64 0.55
C LEU A 118 -3.87 1.80 -0.79
N GLN A 119 -5.15 1.48 -0.84
CA GLN A 119 -5.97 1.66 -2.03
C GLN A 119 -6.08 3.14 -2.44
N ALA A 120 -6.28 4.04 -1.48
CA ALA A 120 -6.33 5.48 -1.75
C ALA A 120 -5.01 6.00 -2.35
N ILE A 121 -3.86 5.52 -1.83
CA ILE A 121 -2.54 5.86 -2.37
C ILE A 121 -2.39 5.35 -3.80
N LEU A 122 -2.77 4.08 -4.08
CA LEU A 122 -2.68 3.50 -5.42
C LEU A 122 -3.58 4.24 -6.43
N MET A 123 -4.80 4.61 -6.04
CA MET A 123 -5.69 5.38 -6.90
C MET A 123 -5.07 6.74 -7.25
N ARG A 124 -4.58 7.48 -6.25
CA ARG A 124 -3.90 8.76 -6.47
C ARG A 124 -2.64 8.59 -7.32
N SER A 125 -1.87 7.50 -7.11
CA SER A 125 -0.71 7.17 -7.94
C SER A 125 -1.08 6.98 -9.40
N ASN A 126 -2.16 6.24 -9.68
CA ASN A 126 -2.64 6.01 -11.03
C ASN A 126 -3.04 7.31 -11.75
N ASP A 127 -3.66 8.25 -11.04
CA ASP A 127 -3.99 9.56 -11.62
C ASP A 127 -2.71 10.34 -11.95
N ILE A 128 -1.73 10.36 -11.04
CA ILE A 128 -0.42 10.98 -11.26
C ILE A 128 0.32 10.33 -12.44
N ILE A 129 0.31 8.99 -12.52
CA ILE A 129 0.92 8.24 -13.63
C ILE A 129 0.30 8.65 -14.96
N ARG A 130 -1.02 8.75 -15.04
CA ARG A 130 -1.73 9.22 -16.24
C ARG A 130 -1.35 10.64 -16.63
N ASP A 131 -1.18 11.53 -15.65
CA ASP A 131 -0.75 12.90 -15.89
C ASP A 131 0.70 12.97 -16.41
N ILE A 132 1.61 12.19 -15.81
CA ILE A 132 2.98 12.05 -16.26
C ILE A 132 3.03 11.49 -17.69
N ALA A 133 2.22 10.44 -17.97
CA ALA A 133 2.14 9.82 -19.28
C ALA A 133 1.74 10.83 -20.36
N ARG A 134 0.66 11.58 -20.13
CA ARG A 134 0.17 12.59 -21.05
C ARG A 134 1.19 13.72 -21.27
N LYS A 135 1.80 14.20 -20.18
CA LYS A 135 2.75 15.32 -20.23
C LYS A 135 4.02 14.95 -20.97
N ASN A 136 4.54 13.76 -20.76
CA ASN A 136 5.80 13.29 -21.33
C ASN A 136 5.61 12.46 -22.61
N LYS A 137 4.36 12.30 -23.07
CA LYS A 137 3.98 11.56 -24.28
C LYS A 137 4.40 10.09 -24.28
N TYR A 138 4.31 9.42 -23.11
CA TYR A 138 4.47 7.97 -23.05
C TYR A 138 3.33 7.27 -23.77
N ASP A 139 3.66 6.31 -24.63
CA ASP A 139 2.70 5.46 -25.34
C ASP A 139 2.19 4.32 -24.43
N LEU A 140 3.06 3.86 -23.53
CA LEU A 140 2.74 2.76 -22.62
C LEU A 140 3.44 2.96 -21.28
N ILE A 141 2.72 2.72 -20.19
CA ILE A 141 3.32 2.57 -18.86
C ILE A 141 2.96 1.19 -18.32
N VAL A 142 3.99 0.41 -17.96
CA VAL A 142 3.86 -0.93 -17.41
C VAL A 142 4.22 -0.96 -15.94
N GLN A 143 3.61 -1.90 -15.23
CA GLN A 143 3.95 -2.24 -13.85
C GLN A 143 4.66 -3.59 -13.84
N GLU A 144 5.63 -3.76 -12.96
CA GLU A 144 6.29 -5.04 -12.71
C GLU A 144 6.97 -5.65 -13.95
N ALA A 145 8.07 -5.05 -14.39
CA ALA A 145 8.92 -5.62 -15.41
C ALA A 145 10.06 -6.46 -14.79
N VAL A 146 10.44 -7.56 -15.46
CA VAL A 146 11.55 -8.44 -15.02
C VAL A 146 12.90 -7.70 -15.03
N TYR A 147 13.07 -6.79 -15.97
CA TYR A 147 14.23 -5.91 -16.08
C TYR A 147 13.78 -4.49 -16.44
N VAL A 148 14.31 -3.51 -15.73
CA VAL A 148 14.01 -2.10 -15.93
C VAL A 148 15.33 -1.35 -16.10
N GLY A 149 15.52 -0.79 -17.29
CA GLY A 149 16.65 0.12 -17.54
C GLY A 149 16.46 1.45 -16.83
N PRO A 150 17.52 2.17 -16.47
CA PRO A 150 17.43 3.39 -15.68
C PRO A 150 16.63 4.53 -16.36
N ASN A 151 16.59 4.53 -17.70
CA ASN A 151 15.94 5.60 -18.46
C ASN A 151 14.42 5.45 -18.56
N VAL A 152 13.87 4.25 -18.28
CA VAL A 152 12.43 3.96 -18.40
C VAL A 152 11.71 3.93 -17.04
N ASP A 153 12.44 3.91 -15.91
CA ASP A 153 11.87 3.93 -14.56
C ASP A 153 11.40 5.34 -14.20
N ILE A 154 10.08 5.51 -14.10
CA ILE A 154 9.46 6.77 -13.70
C ILE A 154 8.94 6.74 -12.25
N THR A 155 9.27 5.69 -11.47
CA THR A 155 8.78 5.51 -10.10
C THR A 155 9.10 6.71 -9.21
N ASP A 156 10.32 7.24 -9.29
CA ASP A 156 10.75 8.40 -8.49
C ASP A 156 9.96 9.67 -8.82
N GLN A 157 9.56 9.84 -10.09
CA GLN A 157 8.72 10.98 -10.50
C GLN A 157 7.34 10.88 -9.84
N VAL A 158 6.77 9.67 -9.79
CA VAL A 158 5.48 9.41 -9.14
C VAL A 158 5.58 9.62 -7.63
N ILE A 159 6.61 9.08 -6.97
CA ILE A 159 6.85 9.24 -5.53
C ILE A 159 6.96 10.73 -5.17
N LYS A 160 7.74 11.50 -5.93
CA LYS A 160 7.90 12.94 -5.73
C LYS A 160 6.60 13.72 -5.92
N ALA A 161 5.77 13.30 -6.87
CA ALA A 161 4.48 13.95 -7.13
C ALA A 161 3.43 13.63 -6.06
N LEU A 162 3.48 12.44 -5.43
CA LEU A 162 2.64 12.05 -4.30
C LEU A 162 2.93 12.83 -3.02
N GLY A 163 4.11 13.41 -2.89
CA GLY A 163 4.51 14.21 -1.72
C GLY A 163 4.13 15.69 -1.81
N LYS A 164 3.50 16.10 -2.90
CA LYS A 164 2.95 17.46 -3.09
C LYS A 164 1.47 17.47 -2.75
#